data_12984f8f6810a186e7c961f124544d89
#
_entry.id   12984f8f6810a186e7c961f124544d89
#
_cell.length_a   1.000
_cell.length_b   1.000
_cell.length_c   1.000
_cell.angle_alpha   90.00
_cell.angle_beta   90.00
_cell.angle_gamma   90.00
#
_symmetry.space_group_name_H-M   'P 1'
#
loop_
_entity.id
_entity.type
_entity.pdbx_description
1 polymer ?
#
loop_
_entity_poly.entity_id
_entity_poly.type
_entity_poly.pdbx_seq_one_letter_code
_entity_poly.pdbx_strand_id
1 'polypeptide(L)'
;RPDSVLPTMGGQTALNLAMDLDAVGVFQRHSVRLLGASVRSIRMAEDREQFHSAMCRIGLDMPVGGFAKSVDDARAILEKTKLPAIIRPSFTLGGVGGSVVYNNEEFDKAVSWGLARSPISEVLIEEALIGWKEFELEVMRDSADQCVVICSIENLDPLGVHTGDSITVAPVMTLTDKEYQQMRDAAFAVIREIGVDTGGSNIQFAVNPKNGRIVVIEMNPRVSRSSALASKATGFPIARIAAKLAIGYRLDEITNAITQKTPACFEPALDYIVVKIPRWTFEKFPTVNQTLGSQMKSVGEVMAIGRTFPEALQKALRSLEQDRYGLGADDRDVISSDHIEPHLLSEWRAIVRRKL
;
A
#
# COMPACT_ATOMS: atom_id res chain seq x y z
N ARG A 1 23.97 -16.38 -21.01
CA ARG A 1 22.59 -16.84 -20.93
C ARG A 1 22.24 -17.07 -19.47
N PRO A 2 21.19 -16.42 -18.90
CA PRO A 2 20.77 -16.64 -17.53
C PRO A 2 20.03 -17.98 -17.38
N ASP A 3 20.14 -18.62 -16.24
CA ASP A 3 19.37 -19.81 -15.87
C ASP A 3 18.06 -19.42 -15.18
N SER A 4 18.00 -18.22 -14.62
CA SER A 4 16.84 -17.71 -13.88
C SER A 4 16.73 -16.19 -13.94
N VAL A 5 15.52 -15.67 -13.68
CA VAL A 5 15.21 -14.25 -13.55
C VAL A 5 14.43 -14.03 -12.26
N LEU A 6 14.77 -12.98 -11.51
CA LEU A 6 14.10 -12.58 -10.28
C LEU A 6 13.43 -11.21 -10.47
N PRO A 7 12.19 -11.15 -11.01
CA PRO A 7 11.53 -9.90 -11.36
C PRO A 7 11.04 -9.14 -10.12
N THR A 8 10.80 -9.82 -9.01
CA THR A 8 10.25 -9.23 -7.78
C THR A 8 11.15 -8.20 -7.11
N MET A 9 12.39 -8.03 -7.59
CA MET A 9 13.34 -7.01 -7.13
C MET A 9 13.44 -5.78 -8.04
N GLY A 10 12.81 -5.80 -9.22
CA GLY A 10 12.92 -4.73 -10.22
C GLY A 10 11.69 -3.81 -10.31
N GLY A 11 10.83 -3.82 -9.30
CA GLY A 11 9.60 -3.02 -9.28
C GLY A 11 8.56 -3.47 -10.31
N GLN A 12 7.57 -2.62 -10.56
CA GLN A 12 6.46 -2.93 -11.47
C GLN A 12 6.93 -3.17 -12.91
N THR A 13 7.91 -2.42 -13.37
CA THR A 13 8.48 -2.58 -14.72
C THR A 13 9.02 -3.99 -14.95
N ALA A 14 9.72 -4.55 -13.97
CA ALA A 14 10.26 -5.90 -14.08
C ALA A 14 9.16 -6.98 -14.05
N LEU A 15 8.11 -6.79 -13.25
CA LEU A 15 6.95 -7.70 -13.25
C LEU A 15 6.25 -7.67 -14.60
N ASN A 16 5.94 -6.49 -15.14
CA ASN A 16 5.30 -6.34 -16.44
C ASN A 16 6.13 -7.00 -17.55
N LEU A 17 7.43 -6.72 -17.58
CA LEU A 17 8.33 -7.34 -18.56
C LEU A 17 8.39 -8.86 -18.43
N ALA A 18 8.37 -9.39 -17.20
CA ALA A 18 8.34 -10.83 -16.99
C ALA A 18 7.05 -11.46 -17.51
N MET A 19 5.91 -10.80 -17.33
CA MET A 19 4.61 -11.23 -17.87
C MET A 19 4.61 -11.22 -19.39
N ASP A 20 5.14 -10.17 -20.02
CA ASP A 20 5.25 -10.06 -21.49
C ASP A 20 6.19 -11.13 -22.07
N LEU A 21 7.33 -11.39 -21.44
CA LEU A 21 8.27 -12.42 -21.86
C LEU A 21 7.68 -13.84 -21.72
N ASP A 22 6.90 -14.09 -20.67
CA ASP A 22 6.17 -15.35 -20.50
C ASP A 22 5.11 -15.54 -21.59
N ALA A 23 4.33 -14.50 -21.86
CA ALA A 23 3.25 -14.54 -22.86
C ALA A 23 3.75 -14.87 -24.25
N VAL A 24 4.97 -14.46 -24.62
CA VAL A 24 5.62 -14.81 -25.90
C VAL A 24 6.52 -16.05 -25.82
N GLY A 25 6.49 -16.78 -24.70
CA GLY A 25 7.17 -18.07 -24.52
C GLY A 25 8.69 -18.01 -24.42
N VAL A 26 9.28 -16.87 -24.03
CA VAL A 26 10.74 -16.70 -23.94
C VAL A 26 11.33 -17.60 -22.86
N PHE A 27 10.71 -17.68 -21.69
CA PHE A 27 11.21 -18.49 -20.58
C PHE A 27 11.26 -19.98 -20.93
N GLN A 28 10.22 -20.50 -21.56
CA GLN A 28 10.15 -21.90 -22.00
C GLN A 28 11.18 -22.18 -23.09
N ARG A 29 11.27 -21.34 -24.15
CA ARG A 29 12.22 -21.52 -25.24
C ARG A 29 13.68 -21.53 -24.80
N HIS A 30 13.99 -20.79 -23.74
CA HIS A 30 15.37 -20.66 -23.26
C HIS A 30 15.62 -21.41 -21.95
N SER A 31 14.65 -22.17 -21.45
CA SER A 31 14.73 -22.90 -20.17
C SER A 31 15.17 -22.00 -19.01
N VAL A 32 14.61 -20.78 -18.94
CA VAL A 32 14.87 -19.80 -17.88
C VAL A 32 13.78 -19.91 -16.81
N ARG A 33 14.17 -20.06 -15.54
CA ARG A 33 13.23 -20.13 -14.42
C ARG A 33 12.86 -18.73 -13.92
N LEU A 34 11.61 -18.50 -13.63
CA LEU A 34 11.15 -17.33 -12.90
C LEU A 34 11.24 -17.61 -11.40
N LEU A 35 11.91 -16.71 -10.65
CA LEU A 35 12.12 -16.82 -9.20
C LEU A 35 11.30 -15.76 -8.45
N GLY A 36 11.02 -15.99 -7.18
CA GLY A 36 10.37 -15.06 -6.26
C GLY A 36 8.85 -15.13 -6.31
N ALA A 37 8.23 -14.95 -7.45
CA ALA A 37 6.79 -15.12 -7.64
C ALA A 37 6.51 -15.78 -9.00
N SER A 38 5.55 -16.68 -9.04
CA SER A 38 5.12 -17.33 -10.29
C SER A 38 4.31 -16.34 -11.15
N VAL A 39 4.27 -16.60 -12.47
CA VAL A 39 3.41 -15.85 -13.40
C VAL A 39 1.95 -15.85 -12.91
N ARG A 40 1.47 -17.00 -12.41
CA ARG A 40 0.13 -17.12 -11.83
C ARG A 40 -0.06 -16.20 -10.64
N SER A 41 0.89 -16.18 -9.70
CA SER A 41 0.83 -15.35 -8.50
C SER A 41 0.86 -13.84 -8.86
N ILE A 42 1.72 -13.46 -9.81
CA ILE A 42 1.79 -12.08 -10.31
C ILE A 42 0.45 -11.69 -10.92
N ARG A 43 -0.09 -12.50 -11.82
CA ARG A 43 -1.37 -12.23 -12.47
C ARG A 43 -2.51 -12.13 -11.47
N MET A 44 -2.59 -13.06 -10.52
CA MET A 44 -3.64 -13.08 -9.49
C MET A 44 -3.56 -11.86 -8.57
N ALA A 45 -2.36 -11.33 -8.29
CA ALA A 45 -2.18 -10.15 -7.46
C ALA A 45 -2.48 -8.83 -8.21
N GLU A 46 -2.12 -8.76 -9.51
CA GLU A 46 -2.17 -7.52 -10.30
C GLU A 46 -3.52 -7.35 -11.04
N ASP A 47 -4.19 -8.46 -11.37
CA ASP A 47 -5.50 -8.45 -12.00
C ASP A 47 -6.59 -8.28 -10.93
N ARG A 48 -7.31 -7.17 -10.98
CA ARG A 48 -8.29 -6.80 -9.95
C ARG A 48 -9.43 -7.80 -9.81
N GLU A 49 -9.92 -8.37 -10.92
CA GLU A 49 -11.00 -9.34 -10.91
C GLU A 49 -10.53 -10.66 -10.27
N GLN A 50 -9.35 -11.13 -10.65
CA GLN A 50 -8.77 -12.33 -10.07
C GLN A 50 -8.44 -12.14 -8.60
N PHE A 51 -7.89 -10.97 -8.23
CA PHE A 51 -7.62 -10.62 -6.84
C PHE A 51 -8.90 -10.58 -6.01
N HIS A 52 -9.93 -9.88 -6.48
CA HIS A 52 -11.23 -9.83 -5.81
C HIS A 52 -11.82 -11.25 -5.61
N SER A 53 -11.81 -12.06 -6.66
CA SER A 53 -12.28 -13.44 -6.59
C SER A 53 -11.47 -14.28 -5.60
N ALA A 54 -10.16 -14.07 -5.53
CA ALA A 54 -9.27 -14.73 -4.57
C ALA A 54 -9.63 -14.34 -3.12
N MET A 55 -9.82 -13.04 -2.86
CA MET A 55 -10.19 -12.56 -1.52
C MET A 55 -11.56 -13.10 -1.08
N CYS A 56 -12.54 -13.13 -1.97
CA CYS A 56 -13.85 -13.74 -1.70
C CYS A 56 -13.74 -15.23 -1.32
N ARG A 57 -12.88 -16.01 -2.00
CA ARG A 57 -12.69 -17.43 -1.69
C ARG A 57 -12.18 -17.69 -0.28
N ILE A 58 -11.34 -16.80 0.25
CA ILE A 58 -10.81 -16.92 1.61
C ILE A 58 -11.62 -16.14 2.65
N GLY A 59 -12.80 -15.62 2.25
CA GLY A 59 -13.73 -14.95 3.16
C GLY A 59 -13.28 -13.58 3.66
N LEU A 60 -12.38 -12.91 2.94
CA LEU A 60 -11.95 -11.55 3.26
C LEU A 60 -12.82 -10.52 2.55
N ASP A 61 -13.12 -9.44 3.27
CA ASP A 61 -13.90 -8.33 2.77
C ASP A 61 -13.05 -7.41 1.88
N MET A 62 -13.66 -6.93 0.82
CA MET A 62 -13.10 -5.95 -0.12
C MET A 62 -14.05 -4.78 -0.30
N PRO A 63 -13.62 -3.66 -0.91
CA PRO A 63 -14.54 -2.61 -1.31
C PRO A 63 -15.68 -3.19 -2.15
N VAL A 64 -16.93 -2.82 -1.80
CA VAL A 64 -18.09 -3.23 -2.59
C VAL A 64 -17.97 -2.64 -3.98
N GLY A 65 -18.07 -3.47 -5.02
CA GLY A 65 -17.89 -2.97 -6.38
C GLY A 65 -18.18 -4.01 -7.45
N GLY A 66 -17.85 -3.64 -8.69
CA GLY A 66 -18.00 -4.52 -9.85
C GLY A 66 -17.50 -3.87 -11.14
N PHE A 67 -17.37 -4.70 -12.17
CA PHE A 67 -16.96 -4.27 -13.50
C PHE A 67 -18.19 -4.01 -14.36
N ALA A 68 -18.16 -2.93 -15.13
CA ALA A 68 -19.21 -2.55 -16.05
C ALA A 68 -18.65 -2.30 -17.45
N LYS A 69 -19.40 -2.76 -18.46
CA LYS A 69 -19.11 -2.54 -19.89
C LYS A 69 -20.11 -1.61 -20.54
N SER A 70 -21.14 -1.20 -19.79
CA SER A 70 -22.16 -0.23 -20.21
C SER A 70 -22.52 0.69 -19.05
N VAL A 71 -23.17 1.81 -19.35
CA VAL A 71 -23.67 2.73 -18.33
C VAL A 71 -24.78 2.07 -17.50
N ASP A 72 -25.60 1.21 -18.11
CA ASP A 72 -26.68 0.53 -17.40
C ASP A 72 -26.13 -0.53 -16.42
N ASP A 73 -25.12 -1.31 -16.81
CA ASP A 73 -24.40 -2.19 -15.87
C ASP A 73 -23.81 -1.39 -14.71
N ALA A 74 -23.22 -0.24 -15.03
CA ALA A 74 -22.62 0.65 -14.04
C ALA A 74 -23.64 1.14 -13.01
N ARG A 75 -24.84 1.52 -13.45
CA ARG A 75 -25.92 1.96 -12.56
C ARG A 75 -26.41 0.82 -11.64
N ALA A 76 -26.48 -0.41 -12.14
CA ALA A 76 -26.84 -1.56 -11.32
C ALA A 76 -25.78 -1.85 -10.22
N ILE A 77 -24.51 -1.56 -10.50
CA ILE A 77 -23.44 -1.64 -9.50
C ILE A 77 -23.56 -0.50 -8.50
N LEU A 78 -23.87 0.73 -8.96
CA LEU A 78 -24.04 1.91 -8.09
C LEU A 78 -25.13 1.72 -7.04
N GLU A 79 -26.20 0.97 -7.35
CA GLU A 79 -27.23 0.63 -6.37
C GLU A 79 -26.66 -0.11 -5.14
N LYS A 80 -25.58 -0.86 -5.32
CA LYS A 80 -24.90 -1.60 -4.25
C LYS A 80 -23.80 -0.77 -3.59
N THR A 81 -22.93 -0.13 -4.39
CA THR A 81 -21.79 0.66 -3.89
C THR A 81 -22.22 1.93 -3.19
N LYS A 82 -23.35 2.52 -3.60
CA LYS A 82 -23.82 3.84 -3.18
C LYS A 82 -22.83 4.96 -3.59
N LEU A 83 -23.16 6.19 -3.24
CA LEU A 83 -22.30 7.36 -3.40
C LEU A 83 -21.72 7.76 -2.04
N PRO A 84 -20.50 8.27 -2.00
CA PRO A 84 -19.59 8.48 -3.13
C PRO A 84 -19.01 7.16 -3.66
N ALA A 85 -18.74 7.11 -4.97
CA ALA A 85 -18.15 5.96 -5.64
C ALA A 85 -16.85 6.33 -6.36
N ILE A 86 -15.98 5.35 -6.55
CA ILE A 86 -14.75 5.48 -7.34
C ILE A 86 -14.99 4.76 -8.68
N ILE A 87 -14.63 5.42 -9.77
CA ILE A 87 -14.67 4.85 -11.12
C ILE A 87 -13.26 4.79 -11.66
N ARG A 88 -12.84 3.63 -12.13
CA ARG A 88 -11.50 3.40 -12.69
C ARG A 88 -11.60 2.67 -14.01
N PRO A 89 -11.13 3.25 -15.14
CA PRO A 89 -11.03 2.52 -16.40
C PRO A 89 -10.07 1.34 -16.26
N SER A 90 -10.45 0.18 -16.78
CA SER A 90 -9.59 -1.00 -16.80
C SER A 90 -8.42 -0.80 -17.77
N PHE A 91 -7.24 -1.31 -17.39
CA PHE A 91 -6.01 -1.30 -18.20
C PHE A 91 -5.48 0.10 -18.60
N THR A 92 -5.68 1.12 -17.77
CA THR A 92 -5.04 2.43 -17.95
C THR A 92 -3.75 2.52 -17.13
N LEU A 93 -2.71 3.12 -17.73
CA LEU A 93 -1.41 3.31 -17.07
C LEU A 93 -1.46 4.45 -16.03
N GLY A 94 -0.84 4.21 -14.86
CA GLY A 94 -0.57 5.26 -13.88
C GLY A 94 -1.79 5.85 -13.17
N GLY A 95 -2.91 5.11 -13.10
CA GLY A 95 -4.14 5.60 -12.45
C GLY A 95 -4.86 6.72 -13.22
N VAL A 96 -4.47 6.92 -14.49
CA VAL A 96 -5.12 7.91 -15.36
C VAL A 96 -6.57 7.52 -15.57
N GLY A 97 -7.47 8.44 -15.21
CA GLY A 97 -8.90 8.27 -15.43
C GLY A 97 -9.67 7.80 -14.20
N GLY A 98 -9.04 7.57 -13.08
CA GLY A 98 -9.75 7.34 -11.83
C GLY A 98 -10.44 8.63 -11.37
N SER A 99 -11.74 8.54 -11.05
CA SER A 99 -12.54 9.67 -10.55
C SER A 99 -13.34 9.25 -9.33
N VAL A 100 -13.44 10.15 -8.38
CA VAL A 100 -14.42 10.04 -7.29
C VAL A 100 -15.63 10.84 -7.68
N VAL A 101 -16.81 10.26 -7.55
CA VAL A 101 -18.08 10.89 -7.92
C VAL A 101 -19.02 10.95 -6.72
N TYR A 102 -19.71 12.06 -6.58
CA TYR A 102 -20.55 12.35 -5.42
C TYR A 102 -22.05 12.43 -5.76
N ASN A 103 -22.42 12.45 -7.04
CA ASN A 103 -23.78 12.49 -7.51
C ASN A 103 -23.94 11.70 -8.83
N ASN A 104 -25.19 11.44 -9.22
CA ASN A 104 -25.50 10.61 -10.39
C ASN A 104 -25.06 11.27 -11.71
N GLU A 105 -25.07 12.60 -11.81
CA GLU A 105 -24.66 13.30 -13.03
C GLU A 105 -23.14 13.16 -13.26
N GLU A 106 -22.35 13.33 -12.20
CA GLU A 106 -20.90 13.06 -12.22
C GLU A 106 -20.63 11.61 -12.55
N PHE A 107 -21.41 10.68 -11.97
CA PHE A 107 -21.28 9.25 -12.19
C PHE A 107 -21.43 8.89 -13.67
N ASP A 108 -22.53 9.29 -14.30
CA ASP A 108 -22.80 8.97 -15.71
C ASP A 108 -21.71 9.54 -16.65
N LYS A 109 -21.23 10.75 -16.37
CA LYS A 109 -20.15 11.38 -17.12
C LYS A 109 -18.84 10.61 -16.96
N ALA A 110 -18.48 10.26 -15.73
CA ALA A 110 -17.24 9.55 -15.42
C ALA A 110 -17.23 8.11 -15.99
N VAL A 111 -18.35 7.41 -15.90
CA VAL A 111 -18.52 6.07 -16.51
C VAL A 111 -18.36 6.14 -18.03
N SER A 112 -19.10 7.04 -18.70
CA SER A 112 -19.04 7.20 -20.16
C SER A 112 -17.62 7.53 -20.61
N TRP A 113 -16.97 8.44 -19.91
CA TRP A 113 -15.59 8.82 -20.18
C TRP A 113 -14.61 7.66 -19.94
N GLY A 114 -14.79 6.91 -18.84
CA GLY A 114 -13.96 5.76 -18.49
C GLY A 114 -14.08 4.62 -19.51
N LEU A 115 -15.29 4.29 -19.92
CA LEU A 115 -15.56 3.28 -20.98
C LEU A 115 -14.88 3.64 -22.31
N ALA A 116 -14.90 4.93 -22.69
CA ALA A 116 -14.25 5.40 -23.90
C ALA A 116 -12.70 5.39 -23.82
N ARG A 117 -12.13 5.42 -22.62
CA ARG A 117 -10.68 5.41 -22.38
C ARG A 117 -10.09 4.03 -22.14
N SER A 118 -10.89 3.10 -21.65
CA SER A 118 -10.46 1.72 -21.46
C SER A 118 -10.24 1.02 -22.81
N PRO A 119 -9.09 0.38 -23.04
CA PRO A 119 -8.84 -0.38 -24.28
C PRO A 119 -9.82 -1.52 -24.51
N ILE A 120 -10.49 -1.99 -23.46
CA ILE A 120 -11.46 -3.09 -23.51
C ILE A 120 -12.89 -2.61 -23.20
N SER A 121 -13.11 -1.27 -23.19
CA SER A 121 -14.41 -0.65 -22.87
C SER A 121 -15.00 -1.16 -21.56
N GLU A 122 -14.20 -1.15 -20.49
CA GLU A 122 -14.59 -1.62 -19.17
C GLU A 122 -14.13 -0.66 -18.08
N VAL A 123 -14.99 -0.45 -17.08
CA VAL A 123 -14.68 0.34 -15.88
C VAL A 123 -14.95 -0.48 -14.62
N LEU A 124 -14.12 -0.33 -13.63
CA LEU A 124 -14.37 -0.79 -12.28
C LEU A 124 -15.07 0.35 -11.51
N ILE A 125 -16.12 -0.02 -10.79
CA ILE A 125 -16.86 0.87 -9.89
C ILE A 125 -16.77 0.29 -8.50
N GLU A 126 -16.34 1.09 -7.54
CA GLU A 126 -16.15 0.66 -6.14
C GLU A 126 -16.73 1.71 -5.19
N GLU A 127 -17.16 1.27 -3.99
CA GLU A 127 -17.46 2.19 -2.89
C GLU A 127 -16.23 3.05 -2.59
N ALA A 128 -16.44 4.34 -2.37
CA ALA A 128 -15.34 5.24 -2.02
C ALA A 128 -15.05 5.15 -0.52
N LEU A 129 -13.90 4.62 -0.18
CA LEU A 129 -13.42 4.50 1.21
C LEU A 129 -12.74 5.77 1.71
N ILE A 130 -13.18 6.95 1.23
CA ILE A 130 -12.57 8.22 1.59
C ILE A 130 -12.70 8.44 3.11
N GLY A 131 -11.60 8.84 3.73
CA GLY A 131 -11.54 9.08 5.17
C GLY A 131 -11.39 7.82 6.02
N TRP A 132 -11.29 6.63 5.42
CA TRP A 132 -10.92 5.43 6.15
C TRP A 132 -9.43 5.47 6.51
N LYS A 133 -9.07 4.81 7.58
CA LYS A 133 -7.66 4.61 7.96
C LYS A 133 -7.01 3.61 7.02
N GLU A 134 -5.76 3.84 6.67
CA GLU A 134 -4.99 2.97 5.82
C GLU A 134 -3.81 2.35 6.57
N PHE A 135 -3.64 1.04 6.40
CA PHE A 135 -2.58 0.25 7.01
C PHE A 135 -1.91 -0.63 5.98
N GLU A 136 -0.63 -0.89 6.20
CA GLU A 136 0.16 -1.79 5.36
C GLU A 136 0.89 -2.80 6.23
N LEU A 137 0.94 -4.06 5.78
CA LEU A 137 1.79 -5.08 6.37
C LEU A 137 2.81 -5.55 5.35
N GLU A 138 4.08 -5.46 5.71
CA GLU A 138 5.17 -6.11 4.98
C GLU A 138 5.31 -7.53 5.48
N VAL A 139 4.99 -8.50 4.63
CA VAL A 139 4.89 -9.92 4.97
C VAL A 139 5.88 -10.71 4.14
N MET A 140 6.48 -11.72 4.73
CA MET A 140 7.30 -12.70 4.02
C MET A 140 6.76 -14.11 4.25
N ARG A 141 6.89 -14.95 3.21
CA ARG A 141 6.57 -16.37 3.27
C ARG A 141 7.64 -17.18 2.55
N ASP A 142 7.98 -18.35 3.10
CA ASP A 142 8.90 -19.29 2.49
C ASP A 142 8.20 -20.54 1.94
N SER A 143 8.97 -21.41 1.29
CA SER A 143 8.48 -22.66 0.69
C SER A 143 7.99 -23.70 1.71
N ALA A 144 8.30 -23.54 2.99
CA ALA A 144 7.81 -24.38 4.09
C ALA A 144 6.54 -23.79 4.76
N ASP A 145 5.91 -22.78 4.14
CA ASP A 145 4.74 -22.08 4.64
C ASP A 145 4.96 -21.30 5.95
N GLN A 146 6.21 -20.97 6.29
CA GLN A 146 6.47 -20.06 7.39
C GLN A 146 6.14 -18.64 6.93
N CYS A 147 5.27 -17.97 7.68
CA CYS A 147 4.86 -16.59 7.42
C CYS A 147 5.29 -15.68 8.57
N VAL A 148 5.80 -14.51 8.25
CA VAL A 148 6.21 -13.48 9.22
C VAL A 148 5.78 -12.09 8.77
N VAL A 149 5.30 -11.27 9.70
CA VAL A 149 5.12 -9.83 9.50
C VAL A 149 6.42 -9.13 9.86
N ILE A 150 7.04 -8.49 8.89
CA ILE A 150 8.30 -7.78 9.11
C ILE A 150 8.06 -6.40 9.71
N CYS A 151 7.02 -5.72 9.23
CA CYS A 151 6.68 -4.38 9.68
C CYS A 151 5.20 -4.12 9.48
N SER A 152 4.59 -3.48 10.47
CA SER A 152 3.27 -2.88 10.34
C SER A 152 3.41 -1.37 10.18
N ILE A 153 2.68 -0.79 9.24
CA ILE A 153 2.77 0.62 8.85
C ILE A 153 1.37 1.21 8.87
N GLU A 154 1.24 2.41 9.43
CA GLU A 154 0.02 3.20 9.43
C GLU A 154 0.24 4.47 8.62
N ASN A 155 -0.66 4.75 7.69
CA ASN A 155 -0.71 6.02 6.98
C ASN A 155 -1.50 7.03 7.81
N LEU A 156 -0.92 8.19 8.11
CA LEU A 156 -1.58 9.24 8.89
C LEU A 156 -2.62 9.99 8.07
N ASP A 157 -2.37 10.12 6.78
CA ASP A 157 -3.34 10.67 5.84
C ASP A 157 -4.43 9.62 5.56
N PRO A 158 -5.70 10.03 5.53
CA PRO A 158 -6.79 9.11 5.26
C PRO A 158 -6.73 8.57 3.83
N LEU A 159 -7.38 7.44 3.59
CA LEU A 159 -7.51 6.85 2.26
C LEU A 159 -8.09 7.88 1.26
N GLY A 160 -7.46 7.94 0.08
CA GLY A 160 -7.69 8.96 -0.94
C GLY A 160 -6.44 9.78 -1.26
N VAL A 161 -5.48 9.84 -0.34
CA VAL A 161 -4.11 10.30 -0.57
C VAL A 161 -3.24 9.10 -0.94
N HIS A 162 -2.43 9.22 -1.98
CA HIS A 162 -1.52 8.15 -2.38
C HIS A 162 -0.53 7.80 -1.25
N THR A 163 -0.31 6.52 -0.97
CA THR A 163 0.57 6.05 0.13
C THR A 163 1.98 6.64 0.07
N GLY A 164 2.50 6.87 -1.15
CA GLY A 164 3.78 7.55 -1.36
C GLY A 164 3.81 9.00 -0.88
N ASP A 165 2.65 9.65 -0.84
CA ASP A 165 2.48 11.05 -0.39
C ASP A 165 2.02 11.15 1.05
N SER A 166 1.64 10.05 1.69
CA SER A 166 1.22 10.03 3.09
C SER A 166 2.42 10.10 4.05
N ILE A 167 2.23 10.79 5.16
CA ILE A 167 3.10 10.63 6.33
C ILE A 167 2.78 9.26 6.93
N THR A 168 3.80 8.43 7.17
CA THR A 168 3.60 7.08 7.69
C THR A 168 4.34 6.87 9.00
N VAL A 169 3.80 6.01 9.83
CA VAL A 169 4.39 5.61 11.11
C VAL A 169 4.50 4.10 11.21
N ALA A 170 5.60 3.63 11.78
CA ALA A 170 5.83 2.24 12.13
C ALA A 170 6.36 2.13 13.59
N PRO A 171 5.91 1.14 14.35
CA PRO A 171 4.78 0.24 14.07
C PRO A 171 3.44 0.98 14.07
N VAL A 172 2.36 0.31 13.67
CA VAL A 172 0.99 0.85 13.76
C VAL A 172 0.67 1.32 15.18
N MET A 173 0.00 2.46 15.30
CA MET A 173 -0.23 3.10 16.60
C MET A 173 -1.70 3.13 17.01
N THR A 174 -2.63 3.07 16.05
CA THR A 174 -4.05 3.29 16.32
C THR A 174 -4.92 2.03 16.18
N LEU A 175 -4.31 0.87 15.92
CA LEU A 175 -4.99 -0.43 16.01
C LEU A 175 -4.95 -0.95 17.45
N THR A 176 -6.02 -1.61 17.85
CA THR A 176 -6.01 -2.49 19.02
C THR A 176 -5.26 -3.79 18.68
N ASP A 177 -4.79 -4.51 19.68
CA ASP A 177 -4.15 -5.81 19.46
C ASP A 177 -5.07 -6.78 18.70
N LYS A 178 -6.36 -6.79 19.03
CA LYS A 178 -7.35 -7.62 18.33
C LYS A 178 -7.45 -7.28 16.84
N GLU A 179 -7.52 -6.01 16.49
CA GLU A 179 -7.57 -5.55 15.08
C GLU A 179 -6.26 -5.88 14.37
N TYR A 180 -5.13 -5.70 15.04
CA TYR A 180 -3.83 -6.07 14.48
C TYR A 180 -3.73 -7.57 14.19
N GLN A 181 -4.15 -8.45 15.13
CA GLN A 181 -4.12 -9.89 14.91
C GLN A 181 -5.06 -10.32 13.78
N GLN A 182 -6.25 -9.73 13.68
CA GLN A 182 -7.16 -9.97 12.55
C GLN A 182 -6.52 -9.59 11.21
N MET A 183 -5.86 -8.44 11.16
CA MET A 183 -5.17 -7.97 9.96
C MET A 183 -3.96 -8.86 9.62
N ARG A 184 -3.22 -9.32 10.62
CA ARG A 184 -2.10 -10.24 10.48
C ARG A 184 -2.56 -11.59 9.90
N ASP A 185 -3.62 -12.17 10.45
CA ASP A 185 -4.18 -13.43 9.97
C ASP A 185 -4.71 -13.29 8.54
N ALA A 186 -5.38 -12.17 8.23
CA ALA A 186 -5.82 -11.85 6.88
C ALA A 186 -4.62 -11.75 5.92
N ALA A 187 -3.54 -11.08 6.32
CA ALA A 187 -2.35 -10.95 5.49
C ALA A 187 -1.71 -12.31 5.17
N PHE A 188 -1.68 -13.22 6.14
CA PHE A 188 -1.18 -14.58 5.92
C PHE A 188 -2.11 -15.40 5.01
N ALA A 189 -3.43 -15.21 5.13
CA ALA A 189 -4.38 -15.83 4.22
C ALA A 189 -4.21 -15.32 2.78
N VAL A 190 -4.03 -13.99 2.61
CA VAL A 190 -3.80 -13.35 1.30
C VAL A 190 -2.54 -13.89 0.63
N ILE A 191 -1.39 -13.89 1.31
CA ILE A 191 -0.13 -14.32 0.69
C ILE A 191 -0.15 -15.81 0.30
N ARG A 192 -0.88 -16.65 1.07
CA ARG A 192 -1.10 -18.06 0.76
C ARG A 192 -2.00 -18.25 -0.45
N GLU A 193 -3.14 -17.55 -0.50
CA GLU A 193 -4.10 -17.65 -1.60
C GLU A 193 -3.50 -17.19 -2.93
N ILE A 194 -2.78 -16.08 -2.92
CA ILE A 194 -2.07 -15.56 -4.09
C ILE A 194 -0.92 -16.53 -4.51
N GLY A 195 -0.36 -17.25 -3.55
CA GLY A 195 0.66 -18.28 -3.83
C GLY A 195 2.07 -17.69 -3.97
N VAL A 196 2.38 -16.60 -3.28
CA VAL A 196 3.78 -16.17 -3.10
C VAL A 196 4.37 -17.00 -1.98
N ASP A 197 5.35 -17.83 -2.31
CA ASP A 197 5.96 -18.83 -1.40
C ASP A 197 7.48 -18.67 -1.27
N THR A 198 8.08 -17.69 -1.91
CA THR A 198 9.53 -17.47 -1.92
C THR A 198 9.86 -15.98 -1.93
N GLY A 199 9.21 -15.20 -1.09
CA GLY A 199 9.49 -13.77 -1.07
C GLY A 199 8.65 -12.95 -0.13
N GLY A 200 8.80 -11.64 -0.27
CA GLY A 200 8.07 -10.62 0.47
C GLY A 200 6.99 -9.95 -0.36
N SER A 201 5.98 -9.47 0.32
CA SER A 201 4.85 -8.77 -0.26
C SER A 201 4.37 -7.66 0.66
N ASN A 202 3.88 -6.58 0.07
CA ASN A 202 3.17 -5.52 0.75
C ASN A 202 1.67 -5.76 0.58
N ILE A 203 0.92 -5.77 1.68
CA ILE A 203 -0.54 -5.93 1.69
C ILE A 203 -1.15 -4.70 2.34
N GLN A 204 -2.09 -4.08 1.63
CA GLN A 204 -2.75 -2.85 2.07
C GLN A 204 -4.17 -3.14 2.55
N PHE A 205 -4.51 -2.51 3.66
CA PHE A 205 -5.82 -2.62 4.31
C PHE A 205 -6.41 -1.25 4.57
N ALA A 206 -7.74 -1.16 4.52
CA ALA A 206 -8.46 -0.01 5.03
C ALA A 206 -9.35 -0.41 6.20
N VAL A 207 -9.45 0.47 7.19
CA VAL A 207 -10.29 0.28 8.37
C VAL A 207 -11.25 1.45 8.50
N ASN A 208 -12.55 1.12 8.56
CA ASN A 208 -13.58 2.13 8.78
C ASN A 208 -13.47 2.68 10.21
N PRO A 209 -13.20 3.98 10.41
CA PRO A 209 -13.00 4.54 11.74
C PRO A 209 -14.28 4.57 12.59
N LYS A 210 -15.47 4.37 11.98
CA LYS A 210 -16.76 4.42 12.66
C LYS A 210 -17.21 3.06 13.22
N ASN A 211 -16.96 1.97 12.47
CA ASN A 211 -17.49 0.65 12.83
C ASN A 211 -16.42 -0.45 12.85
N GLY A 212 -15.16 -0.14 12.53
CA GLY A 212 -14.06 -1.11 12.55
C GLY A 212 -14.06 -2.13 11.41
N ARG A 213 -14.89 -1.95 10.35
CA ARG A 213 -14.85 -2.83 9.17
C ARG A 213 -13.48 -2.77 8.54
N ILE A 214 -12.85 -3.93 8.35
CA ILE A 214 -11.53 -4.09 7.72
C ILE A 214 -11.75 -4.63 6.31
N VAL A 215 -11.13 -4.00 5.31
CA VAL A 215 -11.13 -4.47 3.93
C VAL A 215 -9.70 -4.57 3.39
N VAL A 216 -9.46 -5.54 2.52
CA VAL A 216 -8.22 -5.67 1.77
C VAL A 216 -8.30 -4.76 0.55
N ILE A 217 -7.27 -3.96 0.31
CA ILE A 217 -7.21 -3.04 -0.84
C ILE A 217 -6.45 -3.67 -2.00
N GLU A 218 -5.22 -4.08 -1.74
CA GLU A 218 -4.34 -4.67 -2.74
C GLU A 218 -3.19 -5.45 -2.10
N MET A 219 -2.52 -6.25 -2.91
CA MET A 219 -1.26 -6.90 -2.57
C MET A 219 -0.25 -6.65 -3.69
N ASN A 220 0.94 -6.23 -3.32
CA ASN A 220 2.07 -6.11 -4.22
C ASN A 220 3.01 -7.32 -4.05
N PRO A 221 3.08 -8.28 -5.01
CA PRO A 221 3.86 -9.52 -4.87
C PRO A 221 5.35 -9.30 -5.18
N ARG A 222 5.93 -8.25 -4.65
CA ARG A 222 7.28 -7.79 -4.94
C ARG A 222 7.85 -6.92 -3.83
N VAL A 223 9.16 -6.77 -3.79
CA VAL A 223 9.83 -5.74 -2.99
C VAL A 223 9.46 -4.36 -3.53
N SER A 224 9.06 -3.47 -2.64
CA SER A 224 8.56 -2.13 -2.93
C SER A 224 9.36 -1.05 -2.20
N ARG A 225 8.95 0.20 -2.34
CA ARG A 225 9.51 1.31 -1.54
C ARG A 225 9.15 1.15 -0.06
N SER A 226 7.95 0.69 0.24
CA SER A 226 7.54 0.38 1.62
C SER A 226 8.39 -0.73 2.22
N SER A 227 8.77 -1.75 1.44
CA SER A 227 9.72 -2.79 1.87
C SER A 227 11.10 -2.22 2.23
N ALA A 228 11.59 -1.25 1.45
CA ALA A 228 12.84 -0.57 1.75
C ALA A 228 12.75 0.26 3.05
N LEU A 229 11.62 0.95 3.23
CA LEU A 229 11.32 1.70 4.44
C LEU A 229 11.21 0.78 5.65
N ALA A 230 10.44 -0.31 5.54
CA ALA A 230 10.29 -1.33 6.56
C ALA A 230 11.65 -1.95 6.94
N SER A 231 12.50 -2.21 5.94
CA SER A 231 13.87 -2.71 6.19
C SER A 231 14.71 -1.74 7.02
N LYS A 232 14.61 -0.44 6.75
CA LYS A 232 15.29 0.59 7.55
C LYS A 232 14.69 0.73 8.94
N ALA A 233 13.36 0.67 9.03
CA ALA A 233 12.63 0.80 10.29
C ALA A 233 12.93 -0.34 11.25
N THR A 234 12.99 -1.57 10.76
CA THR A 234 13.16 -2.78 11.58
C THR A 234 14.59 -3.28 11.64
N GLY A 235 15.45 -2.83 10.72
CA GLY A 235 16.77 -3.42 10.49
C GLY A 235 16.70 -4.77 9.75
N PHE A 236 15.52 -5.33 9.50
CA PHE A 236 15.35 -6.61 8.82
C PHE A 236 15.54 -6.43 7.30
N PRO A 237 16.56 -7.08 6.69
CA PRO A 237 16.93 -6.81 5.30
C PRO A 237 16.01 -7.58 4.32
N ILE A 238 14.80 -7.10 4.11
CA ILE A 238 13.74 -7.77 3.32
C ILE A 238 14.26 -8.22 1.96
N ALA A 239 14.87 -7.33 1.16
CA ALA A 239 15.34 -7.67 -0.17
C ALA A 239 16.41 -8.79 -0.17
N ARG A 240 17.35 -8.74 0.79
CA ARG A 240 18.38 -9.77 0.92
C ARG A 240 17.78 -11.12 1.29
N ILE A 241 16.82 -11.14 2.20
CA ILE A 241 16.16 -12.38 2.64
C ILE A 241 15.27 -12.91 1.52
N ALA A 242 14.47 -12.05 0.86
CA ALA A 242 13.65 -12.45 -0.28
C ALA A 242 14.49 -13.05 -1.43
N ALA A 243 15.68 -12.51 -1.71
CA ALA A 243 16.59 -13.11 -2.69
C ALA A 243 17.08 -14.52 -2.28
N LYS A 244 17.32 -14.75 -0.99
CA LYS A 244 17.68 -16.08 -0.48
C LYS A 244 16.51 -17.06 -0.54
N LEU A 245 15.30 -16.62 -0.18
CA LEU A 245 14.09 -17.44 -0.29
C LEU A 245 13.85 -17.84 -1.75
N ALA A 246 14.05 -16.92 -2.69
CA ALA A 246 13.87 -17.18 -4.13
C ALA A 246 14.80 -18.27 -4.69
N ILE A 247 15.95 -18.50 -4.07
CA ILE A 247 16.88 -19.58 -4.45
C ILE A 247 16.76 -20.83 -3.58
N GLY A 248 15.74 -20.90 -2.70
CA GLY A 248 15.34 -22.12 -2.01
C GLY A 248 15.70 -22.20 -0.53
N TYR A 249 16.29 -21.15 0.06
CA TYR A 249 16.45 -21.09 1.53
C TYR A 249 15.08 -20.90 2.20
N ARG A 250 14.97 -21.35 3.44
CA ARG A 250 13.81 -21.12 4.31
C ARG A 250 14.13 -20.06 5.36
N LEU A 251 13.10 -19.45 5.94
CA LEU A 251 13.26 -18.40 6.95
C LEU A 251 14.01 -18.90 8.20
N ASP A 252 13.82 -20.16 8.60
CA ASP A 252 14.51 -20.78 9.72
C ASP A 252 15.99 -21.11 9.43
N GLU A 253 16.39 -21.19 8.18
CA GLU A 253 17.78 -21.43 7.76
C GLU A 253 18.58 -20.13 7.59
N ILE A 254 17.91 -18.96 7.54
CA ILE A 254 18.56 -17.68 7.35
C ILE A 254 18.79 -17.02 8.70
N THR A 255 20.04 -16.76 9.05
CA THR A 255 20.38 -16.02 10.26
C THR A 255 19.89 -14.57 10.14
N ASN A 256 19.21 -14.09 11.17
CA ASN A 256 18.78 -12.68 11.27
C ASN A 256 20.03 -11.79 11.35
N ALA A 257 20.10 -10.82 10.42
CA ALA A 257 21.29 -9.96 10.29
C ALA A 257 21.48 -9.00 11.47
N ILE A 258 20.42 -8.74 12.26
CA ILE A 258 20.46 -7.85 13.42
C ILE A 258 21.00 -8.59 14.65
N THR A 259 20.31 -9.68 15.00
CA THR A 259 20.64 -10.44 16.21
C THR A 259 21.87 -11.33 16.03
N GLN A 260 22.13 -11.78 14.80
CA GLN A 260 23.16 -12.74 14.40
C GLN A 260 23.09 -14.08 15.17
N LYS A 261 22.00 -14.32 15.87
CA LYS A 261 21.78 -15.52 16.71
C LYS A 261 20.45 -16.20 16.41
N THR A 262 19.40 -15.42 16.13
CA THR A 262 18.07 -15.95 15.83
C THR A 262 17.87 -16.10 14.32
N PRO A 263 17.06 -17.06 13.87
CA PRO A 263 16.68 -17.17 12.46
C PRO A 263 15.71 -16.05 12.04
N ALA A 264 15.57 -15.87 10.73
CA ALA A 264 14.71 -14.82 10.14
C ALA A 264 13.20 -15.12 10.24
N CYS A 265 12.82 -16.26 10.78
CA CYS A 265 11.41 -16.63 11.01
C CYS A 265 10.78 -15.95 12.23
N PHE A 266 11.52 -15.17 13.00
CA PHE A 266 11.00 -14.38 14.10
C PHE A 266 10.63 -12.96 13.63
N GLU A 267 9.41 -12.54 13.94
CA GLU A 267 8.92 -11.19 13.64
C GLU A 267 9.72 -10.13 14.41
N PRO A 268 10.17 -9.04 13.75
CA PRO A 268 10.80 -7.94 14.47
C PRO A 268 9.85 -7.29 15.47
N ALA A 269 10.34 -6.99 16.67
CA ALA A 269 9.65 -6.20 17.66
C ALA A 269 10.34 -4.83 17.80
N LEU A 270 9.55 -3.75 17.66
CA LEU A 270 10.04 -2.38 17.75
C LEU A 270 9.66 -1.76 19.10
N ASP A 271 10.63 -1.24 19.81
CA ASP A 271 10.46 -0.46 21.04
C ASP A 271 10.68 1.05 20.82
N TYR A 272 10.65 1.48 19.59
CA TYR A 272 10.79 2.87 19.12
C TYR A 272 9.76 3.15 18.00
N ILE A 273 9.59 4.42 17.70
CA ILE A 273 8.68 4.91 16.66
C ILE A 273 9.51 5.40 15.47
N VAL A 274 9.09 5.00 14.30
CA VAL A 274 9.66 5.45 13.02
C VAL A 274 8.62 6.27 12.27
N VAL A 275 8.99 7.48 11.85
CA VAL A 275 8.13 8.34 11.03
C VAL A 275 8.81 8.59 9.68
N LYS A 276 8.06 8.40 8.60
CA LYS A 276 8.43 8.79 7.24
C LYS A 276 7.64 10.03 6.85
N ILE A 277 8.30 11.07 6.32
CA ILE A 277 7.65 12.23 5.72
C ILE A 277 8.07 12.33 4.26
N PRO A 278 7.12 12.42 3.31
CA PRO A 278 7.43 12.64 1.91
C PRO A 278 8.04 14.04 1.65
N ARG A 279 8.82 14.15 0.60
CA ARG A 279 9.35 15.42 0.09
C ARG A 279 8.65 15.78 -1.21
N TRP A 280 7.98 16.92 -1.21
CA TRP A 280 7.39 17.53 -2.40
C TRP A 280 8.25 18.71 -2.83
N THR A 281 8.36 18.96 -4.12
CA THR A 281 9.15 20.06 -4.71
C THR A 281 8.23 21.11 -5.34
N PHE A 282 7.11 21.39 -4.71
CA PHE A 282 6.13 22.36 -5.20
C PHE A 282 6.74 23.77 -5.38
N GLU A 283 7.75 24.11 -4.59
CA GLU A 283 8.49 25.35 -4.74
C GLU A 283 9.17 25.51 -6.10
N LYS A 284 9.46 24.38 -6.80
CA LYS A 284 10.02 24.38 -8.15
C LYS A 284 8.95 24.43 -9.24
N PHE A 285 7.70 24.16 -8.90
CA PHE A 285 6.58 24.06 -9.82
C PHE A 285 5.36 24.83 -9.26
N PRO A 286 5.40 26.16 -9.18
CA PRO A 286 4.39 26.96 -8.48
C PRO A 286 3.00 26.93 -9.13
N THR A 287 2.90 26.51 -10.39
CA THR A 287 1.62 26.45 -11.14
C THR A 287 0.88 25.13 -11.01
N VAL A 288 1.48 24.10 -10.40
CA VAL A 288 0.82 22.81 -10.25
C VAL A 288 -0.17 22.82 -9.07
N ASN A 289 -1.21 22.03 -9.19
CA ASN A 289 -2.11 21.78 -8.06
C ASN A 289 -1.36 21.04 -6.95
N GLN A 290 -1.22 21.67 -5.79
CA GLN A 290 -0.51 21.13 -4.62
C GLN A 290 -1.37 20.22 -3.75
N THR A 291 -2.69 20.16 -3.99
CA THR A 291 -3.59 19.29 -3.24
C THR A 291 -3.21 17.82 -3.44
N LEU A 292 -2.95 17.10 -2.36
CA LEU A 292 -2.67 15.67 -2.40
C LEU A 292 -3.92 14.87 -2.78
N GLY A 293 -3.71 13.76 -3.45
CA GLY A 293 -4.80 12.90 -3.93
C GLY A 293 -4.27 11.53 -4.34
N SER A 294 -5.00 10.82 -5.18
CA SER A 294 -4.66 9.46 -5.60
C SER A 294 -3.44 9.35 -6.51
N GLN A 295 -2.96 10.46 -7.08
CA GLN A 295 -1.73 10.50 -7.87
C GLN A 295 -0.55 10.95 -7.01
N MET A 296 0.53 10.18 -7.03
CA MET A 296 1.74 10.51 -6.30
C MET A 296 2.43 11.76 -6.84
N LYS A 297 2.75 12.70 -5.94
CA LYS A 297 3.42 13.97 -6.23
C LYS A 297 4.78 14.11 -5.54
N SER A 298 5.07 13.27 -4.56
CA SER A 298 6.36 13.28 -3.86
C SER A 298 7.50 12.79 -4.75
N VAL A 299 8.68 13.37 -4.54
CA VAL A 299 9.91 13.05 -5.28
C VAL A 299 10.94 12.33 -4.41
N GLY A 300 10.71 12.26 -3.13
CA GLY A 300 11.59 11.61 -2.15
C GLY A 300 10.94 11.56 -0.79
N GLU A 301 11.69 11.14 0.20
CA GLU A 301 11.20 10.96 1.56
C GLU A 301 12.35 11.00 2.56
N VAL A 302 12.04 11.36 3.78
CA VAL A 302 12.94 11.22 4.95
C VAL A 302 12.33 10.24 5.93
N MET A 303 13.18 9.64 6.76
CA MET A 303 12.78 8.77 7.85
C MET A 303 13.51 9.18 9.12
N ALA A 304 12.79 9.24 10.23
CA ALA A 304 13.37 9.51 11.53
C ALA A 304 12.86 8.52 12.58
N ILE A 305 13.69 8.29 13.57
CA ILE A 305 13.44 7.38 14.70
C ILE A 305 13.41 8.19 15.98
N GLY A 306 12.41 7.93 16.82
CA GLY A 306 12.28 8.52 18.15
C GLY A 306 11.70 7.53 19.14
N ARG A 307 11.78 7.86 20.42
CA ARG A 307 11.12 7.04 21.47
C ARG A 307 9.62 7.26 21.51
N THR A 308 9.18 8.42 21.04
CA THR A 308 7.77 8.80 20.95
C THR A 308 7.45 9.31 19.57
N PHE A 309 6.16 9.29 19.20
CA PHE A 309 5.70 9.83 17.93
C PHE A 309 6.05 11.32 17.74
N PRO A 310 5.81 12.23 18.71
CA PRO A 310 6.20 13.64 18.57
C PRO A 310 7.70 13.81 18.32
N GLU A 311 8.55 13.06 19.00
CA GLU A 311 10.00 13.11 18.79
C GLU A 311 10.38 12.69 17.37
N ALA A 312 9.87 11.54 16.90
CA ALA A 312 10.16 11.04 15.56
C ALA A 312 9.63 11.99 14.48
N LEU A 313 8.41 12.54 14.63
CA LEU A 313 7.81 13.50 13.70
C LEU A 313 8.65 14.78 13.60
N GLN A 314 9.03 15.36 14.73
CA GLN A 314 9.84 16.58 14.75
C GLN A 314 11.24 16.37 14.14
N LYS A 315 11.85 15.22 14.39
CA LYS A 315 13.12 14.83 13.74
C LYS A 315 12.95 14.69 12.22
N ALA A 316 11.87 14.04 11.76
CA ALA A 316 11.61 13.87 10.34
C ALA A 316 11.40 15.23 9.64
N LEU A 317 10.66 16.15 10.25
CA LEU A 317 10.48 17.51 9.72
C LEU A 317 11.82 18.23 9.53
N ARG A 318 12.70 18.18 10.50
CA ARG A 318 14.05 18.77 10.37
C ARG A 318 14.87 18.11 9.26
N SER A 319 14.73 16.79 9.09
CA SER A 319 15.47 16.02 8.09
C SER A 319 15.05 16.30 6.64
N LEU A 320 13.93 17.00 6.41
CA LEU A 320 13.52 17.44 5.07
C LEU A 320 14.43 18.54 4.49
N GLU A 321 15.28 19.16 5.32
CA GLU A 321 16.23 20.23 4.91
C GLU A 321 15.53 21.39 4.19
N GLN A 322 14.41 21.85 4.74
CA GLN A 322 13.58 22.94 4.23
C GLN A 322 13.64 24.18 5.15
N ASP A 323 14.71 24.31 5.93
CA ASP A 323 14.88 25.37 6.96
C ASP A 323 13.74 25.41 7.99
N ARG A 324 13.20 24.22 8.32
CA ARG A 324 12.19 24.03 9.36
C ARG A 324 12.80 23.35 10.58
N TYR A 325 12.54 23.91 11.76
CA TYR A 325 13.03 23.33 13.02
C TYR A 325 12.07 22.33 13.66
N GLY A 326 10.85 22.26 13.16
CA GLY A 326 9.76 21.42 13.61
C GLY A 326 8.45 22.20 13.67
N LEU A 327 7.35 21.53 14.00
CA LEU A 327 6.06 22.21 14.24
C LEU A 327 6.13 23.00 15.55
N GLY A 328 5.66 24.25 15.52
CA GLY A 328 5.68 25.16 16.67
C GLY A 328 7.07 25.69 17.06
N ALA A 329 8.09 25.44 16.24
CA ALA A 329 9.47 25.79 16.54
C ALA A 329 10.01 26.97 15.69
N ASP A 330 9.22 27.45 14.75
CA ASP A 330 9.54 28.60 13.90
C ASP A 330 8.26 29.38 13.55
N ASP A 331 8.43 30.65 13.12
CA ASP A 331 7.31 31.54 12.78
C ASP A 331 6.64 31.24 11.43
N ARG A 332 6.94 30.06 10.82
CA ARG A 332 6.41 29.62 9.54
C ARG A 332 5.19 28.71 9.68
N ASP A 333 4.79 28.39 10.91
CA ASP A 333 3.59 27.61 11.16
C ASP A 333 2.35 28.48 10.98
N VAL A 334 1.81 28.46 9.78
CA VAL A 334 0.54 29.13 9.48
C VAL A 334 -0.61 28.24 9.97
N ILE A 335 -0.92 28.31 11.25
CA ILE A 335 -2.20 27.81 11.76
C ILE A 335 -3.19 28.96 11.64
N SER A 336 -3.81 29.10 10.49
CA SER A 336 -5.00 29.91 10.37
C SER A 336 -6.14 29.15 11.05
N SER A 337 -6.59 29.63 12.18
CA SER A 337 -7.79 29.13 12.88
C SER A 337 -9.02 29.11 11.97
N ASP A 338 -9.00 29.86 10.88
CA ASP A 338 -10.09 30.06 9.93
C ASP A 338 -10.22 28.92 8.90
N HIS A 339 -9.25 28.00 8.83
CA HIS A 339 -9.22 26.89 7.88
C HIS A 339 -9.29 25.50 8.52
N ILE A 340 -9.32 25.42 9.84
CA ILE A 340 -9.48 24.12 10.52
C ILE A 340 -10.95 24.00 10.92
N GLU A 341 -11.65 23.10 10.25
CA GLU A 341 -13.00 22.69 10.66
C GLU A 341 -13.02 22.37 12.16
N PRO A 342 -13.93 22.96 12.94
CA PRO A 342 -13.94 22.82 14.42
C PRO A 342 -13.96 21.36 14.90
N HIS A 343 -14.53 20.45 14.13
CA HIS A 343 -14.56 19.02 14.45
C HIS A 343 -13.18 18.36 14.30
N LEU A 344 -12.37 18.73 13.31
CA LEU A 344 -11.01 18.23 13.16
C LEU A 344 -10.11 18.68 14.32
N LEU A 345 -10.28 19.91 14.80
CA LEU A 345 -9.59 20.40 16.00
C LEU A 345 -10.01 19.63 17.25
N SER A 346 -11.29 19.26 17.37
CA SER A 346 -11.79 18.48 18.51
C SER A 346 -11.29 17.03 18.46
N GLU A 347 -11.22 16.43 17.27
CA GLU A 347 -10.67 15.08 17.07
C GLU A 347 -9.15 15.08 17.33
N TRP A 348 -8.41 16.04 16.82
CA TRP A 348 -6.98 16.21 17.09
C TRP A 348 -6.69 16.40 18.58
N ARG A 349 -7.46 17.24 19.27
CA ARG A 349 -7.36 17.43 20.72
C ARG A 349 -7.73 16.16 21.50
N ALA A 350 -8.71 15.40 21.02
CA ALA A 350 -9.09 14.12 21.64
C ALA A 350 -7.99 13.06 21.45
N ILE A 351 -7.37 12.97 20.28
CA ILE A 351 -6.25 12.07 19.99
C ILE A 351 -5.03 12.43 20.86
N VAL A 352 -4.67 13.71 20.92
CA VAL A 352 -3.56 14.20 21.75
C VAL A 352 -3.80 13.96 23.23
N ARG A 353 -5.04 14.21 23.73
CA ARG A 353 -5.39 14.00 25.15
C ARG A 353 -5.47 12.52 25.55
N ARG A 354 -5.73 11.61 24.64
CA ARG A 354 -5.77 10.16 24.94
C ARG A 354 -4.38 9.51 24.94
N LYS A 355 -3.37 10.21 24.44
CA LYS A 355 -2.00 9.70 24.31
C LYS A 355 -0.96 10.46 25.15
N LEU A 356 -1.38 11.46 25.92
CA LEU A 356 -0.64 12.07 27.03
C LEU A 356 -1.11 11.48 28.37
#